data_bb31a8068e9f2fe88b44904e3bef0e13
#
_entry.id   bb31a8068e9f2fe88b44904e3bef0e13
#
_cell.length_a   1.000
_cell.length_b   1.000
_cell.length_c   1.000
_cell.angle_alpha   90.00
_cell.angle_beta   90.00
_cell.angle_gamma   90.00
#
_symmetry.space_group_name_H-M   'P 1'
#
loop_
_entity.id
_entity.type
_entity.pdbx_description
1 polymer ?
#
loop_
_entity_poly.entity_id
_entity_poly.type
_entity_poly.pdbx_seq_one_letter_code
_entity_poly.pdbx_strand_id
1 'polypeptide(L)'
;MQKQVPLTTVCIFLYLTGCQSPKPEIISPSPKISLSPQVSQISIKIPEKPLTLPTDNSNSITSGEVQTYLKRLTTQGFYPQNQGVWIQSNDTLLANHQGTIPLPAASITKVATSLVALETFNPDHQFITLVATTGKIENGILNGDLIIQGGEDPFFVWEEAIAIGNLLNKIGIQRVTGNLIITDKFYMNFESNPQTAGNLLKQGLNSQIWQREALTQYQTLPPETPKPQVIIDGFVKVSPTPPENIKLLIRHYSFPLAELVKKMNQYSNNLMADILAEAVGGPQIVAEKAAEFTGVPKEEIQLINGSGLGEENRISPRAATAIFIAIDNYLQQYNMSVADVFAIVGKDKGILNERKQLPNLTVVKSGTLNYVSALGGALPTQEKGVIWFTILNKGASVNQLRNQQEILLTDMLNKWGAVESSPPELRTNPERQAKTSRSEIIY
;
A
#
# COMPACT_ATOMS: atom_id res chain seq x y z
N MET A 1 6.15 28.28 27.06
CA MET A 1 5.62 28.70 25.75
C MET A 1 5.99 27.60 24.75
N GLN A 2 5.10 26.62 24.56
CA GLN A 2 5.24 25.54 23.58
C GLN A 2 4.87 26.08 22.21
N LYS A 3 5.81 26.09 21.29
CA LYS A 3 5.53 26.37 19.87
C LYS A 3 4.99 25.08 19.23
N GLN A 4 3.74 25.11 18.87
CA GLN A 4 3.14 24.11 18.00
C GLN A 4 3.80 24.20 16.62
N VAL A 5 4.33 23.08 16.14
CA VAL A 5 4.81 22.92 14.77
C VAL A 5 3.58 22.59 13.91
N PRO A 6 3.31 23.33 12.82
CA PRO A 6 2.18 23.00 11.96
C PRO A 6 2.42 21.68 11.23
N LEU A 7 1.45 20.80 11.30
CA LEU A 7 1.35 19.57 10.51
C LEU A 7 1.26 19.98 9.03
N THR A 8 2.34 19.80 8.30
CA THR A 8 2.38 20.08 6.85
C THR A 8 1.64 18.93 6.15
N THR A 9 0.43 19.19 5.70
CA THR A 9 -0.35 18.28 4.86
C THR A 9 0.42 18.05 3.55
N VAL A 10 0.93 16.84 3.37
CA VAL A 10 1.59 16.42 2.12
C VAL A 10 0.49 16.15 1.09
N CYS A 11 0.24 17.11 0.21
CA CYS A 11 -0.58 16.90 -0.98
C CYS A 11 0.15 15.96 -1.94
N ILE A 12 -0.42 14.76 -2.13
CA ILE A 12 0.09 13.77 -3.08
C ILE A 12 -0.48 14.14 -4.46
N PHE A 13 0.35 14.72 -5.34
CA PHE A 13 0.01 14.91 -6.74
C PHE A 13 0.23 13.60 -7.52
N LEU A 14 -0.86 12.93 -7.89
CA LEU A 14 -0.85 11.82 -8.83
C LEU A 14 -1.10 12.38 -10.24
N TYR A 15 -0.08 12.39 -11.09
CA TYR A 15 -0.28 12.56 -12.53
C TYR A 15 -0.70 11.20 -13.11
N LEU A 16 -1.97 11.07 -13.47
CA LEU A 16 -2.46 9.96 -14.28
C LEU A 16 -2.38 10.37 -15.73
N THR A 17 -1.54 9.69 -16.50
CA THR A 17 -1.56 9.76 -17.98
C THR A 17 -2.83 9.11 -18.48
N GLY A 18 -3.56 9.81 -19.36
CA GLY A 18 -4.89 9.43 -19.80
C GLY A 18 -5.00 8.03 -20.38
N CYS A 19 -6.00 7.29 -19.92
CA CYS A 19 -6.50 6.08 -20.57
C CYS A 19 -7.81 6.39 -21.30
N GLN A 20 -7.86 6.06 -22.58
CA GLN A 20 -9.10 6.06 -23.38
C GLN A 20 -10.02 4.95 -22.86
N SER A 21 -11.28 5.28 -22.61
CA SER A 21 -12.31 4.34 -22.16
C SER A 21 -12.71 3.36 -23.29
N PRO A 22 -12.80 2.06 -23.03
CA PRO A 22 -13.40 1.11 -23.95
C PRO A 22 -14.93 1.30 -24.04
N LYS A 23 -15.50 1.03 -25.21
CA LYS A 23 -16.96 1.05 -25.44
C LYS A 23 -17.67 -0.02 -24.60
N PRO A 24 -18.89 0.25 -24.11
CA PRO A 24 -19.63 -0.72 -23.29
C PRO A 24 -20.16 -1.90 -24.14
N GLU A 25 -19.81 -3.12 -23.75
CA GLU A 25 -20.51 -4.34 -24.20
C GLU A 25 -21.78 -4.56 -23.40
N ILE A 26 -22.86 -4.90 -24.10
CA ILE A 26 -24.17 -5.22 -23.52
C ILE A 26 -24.14 -6.69 -23.07
N ILE A 27 -24.18 -6.92 -21.76
CA ILE A 27 -24.23 -8.28 -21.16
C ILE A 27 -25.64 -8.58 -20.67
N SER A 28 -26.11 -9.79 -20.99
CA SER A 28 -27.40 -10.39 -20.63
C SER A 28 -27.64 -10.49 -19.11
N PRO A 29 -28.90 -10.59 -18.62
CA PRO A 29 -29.20 -10.54 -17.21
C PRO A 29 -28.66 -11.75 -16.44
N SER A 30 -27.89 -11.48 -15.39
CA SER A 30 -27.27 -12.45 -14.51
C SER A 30 -28.20 -12.91 -13.37
N PRO A 31 -27.97 -14.11 -12.78
CA PRO A 31 -28.83 -14.75 -11.81
C PRO A 31 -28.87 -14.02 -10.46
N LYS A 32 -29.94 -14.24 -9.72
CA LYS A 32 -30.16 -13.69 -8.36
C LYS A 32 -28.98 -14.00 -7.44
N ILE A 33 -28.24 -12.95 -7.04
CA ILE A 33 -27.11 -13.04 -6.13
C ILE A 33 -27.65 -12.94 -4.70
N SER A 34 -27.36 -13.97 -3.90
CA SER A 34 -27.53 -13.97 -2.44
C SER A 34 -26.59 -12.92 -1.83
N LEU A 35 -27.14 -11.96 -1.10
CA LEU A 35 -26.45 -10.86 -0.41
C LEU A 35 -25.84 -11.33 0.93
N SER A 36 -25.32 -12.52 1.01
CA SER A 36 -24.52 -12.93 2.16
C SER A 36 -23.04 -12.67 1.83
N PRO A 37 -22.27 -11.95 2.64
CA PRO A 37 -20.84 -11.94 2.47
C PRO A 37 -20.35 -13.36 2.74
N GLN A 38 -20.14 -14.13 1.67
CA GLN A 38 -19.34 -15.33 1.79
C GLN A 38 -17.91 -14.85 2.13
N VAL A 39 -17.59 -14.84 3.42
CA VAL A 39 -16.25 -15.13 3.86
C VAL A 39 -16.01 -16.58 3.42
N SER A 40 -15.69 -16.76 2.13
CA SER A 40 -15.08 -17.99 1.66
C SER A 40 -13.89 -18.18 2.58
N GLN A 41 -13.79 -19.35 3.20
CA GLN A 41 -12.57 -19.74 3.91
C GLN A 41 -11.45 -19.65 2.89
N ILE A 42 -10.69 -18.55 2.97
CA ILE A 42 -9.55 -18.29 2.09
C ILE A 42 -8.50 -19.30 2.53
N SER A 43 -8.35 -20.35 1.72
CA SER A 43 -7.32 -21.37 1.93
C SER A 43 -5.99 -20.71 1.57
N ILE A 44 -5.30 -20.19 2.57
CA ILE A 44 -3.95 -19.63 2.42
C ILE A 44 -3.05 -20.79 1.99
N LYS A 45 -2.54 -20.76 0.76
CA LYS A 45 -1.56 -21.74 0.28
C LYS A 45 -0.20 -21.35 0.87
N ILE A 46 0.20 -22.05 1.92
CA ILE A 46 1.59 -22.00 2.39
C ILE A 46 2.48 -22.55 1.27
N PRO A 47 3.61 -21.90 0.93
CA PRO A 47 4.54 -22.43 -0.06
C PRO A 47 4.91 -23.87 0.26
N GLU A 48 4.86 -24.76 -0.72
CA GLU A 48 5.22 -26.18 -0.55
C GLU A 48 6.68 -26.36 -0.10
N LYS A 49 7.51 -25.34 -0.25
CA LYS A 49 8.90 -25.34 0.16
C LYS A 49 9.23 -24.03 0.90
N PRO A 50 9.64 -24.11 2.18
CA PRO A 50 10.10 -22.94 2.92
C PRO A 50 11.26 -22.26 2.20
N LEU A 51 11.34 -20.92 2.33
CA LEU A 51 12.47 -20.18 1.80
C LEU A 51 13.77 -20.70 2.43
N THR A 52 14.76 -21.05 1.60
CA THR A 52 16.09 -21.42 2.11
C THR A 52 16.83 -20.13 2.41
N LEU A 53 16.93 -19.78 3.68
CA LEU A 53 17.71 -18.63 4.12
C LEU A 53 19.15 -19.06 4.41
N PRO A 54 20.15 -18.20 4.11
CA PRO A 54 21.51 -18.43 4.54
C PRO A 54 21.56 -18.62 6.06
N THR A 55 22.26 -19.66 6.51
CA THR A 55 22.46 -19.86 7.95
C THR A 55 23.38 -18.78 8.50
N ASP A 56 22.99 -18.20 9.64
CA ASP A 56 23.86 -17.33 10.41
C ASP A 56 24.97 -18.20 11.04
N ASN A 57 25.97 -18.51 10.26
CA ASN A 57 27.20 -19.09 10.81
C ASN A 57 27.88 -17.95 11.56
N SER A 58 27.79 -17.96 12.88
CA SER A 58 28.13 -16.95 13.89
C SER A 58 29.56 -16.35 13.86
N ASN A 59 30.33 -16.61 12.82
CA ASN A 59 31.53 -15.89 12.50
C ASN A 59 31.15 -14.84 11.44
N SER A 60 30.81 -13.63 11.91
CA SER A 60 30.39 -12.46 11.14
C SER A 60 31.15 -12.35 9.80
N ILE A 61 30.54 -12.83 8.70
CA ILE A 61 30.97 -12.46 7.36
C ILE A 61 30.55 -11.00 7.19
N THR A 62 31.32 -10.11 7.78
CA THR A 62 31.10 -8.69 7.58
C THR A 62 31.95 -8.31 6.37
N SER A 63 31.32 -7.99 5.23
CA SER A 63 32.07 -7.48 4.09
C SER A 63 32.84 -6.21 4.47
N GLY A 64 33.96 -5.93 3.79
CA GLY A 64 34.75 -4.74 4.05
C GLY A 64 33.92 -3.45 3.95
N GLU A 65 32.90 -3.43 3.09
CA GLU A 65 31.96 -2.32 2.91
C GLU A 65 31.11 -2.09 4.15
N VAL A 66 30.55 -3.16 4.74
CA VAL A 66 29.75 -3.06 5.97
C VAL A 66 30.62 -2.71 7.18
N GLN A 67 31.87 -3.20 7.26
CA GLN A 67 32.82 -2.76 8.29
C GLN A 67 33.12 -1.26 8.20
N THR A 68 33.37 -0.78 6.99
CA THR A 68 33.62 0.63 6.73
C THR A 68 32.39 1.49 7.07
N TYR A 69 31.20 1.03 6.71
CA TYR A 69 29.94 1.64 7.06
C TYR A 69 29.74 1.77 8.59
N LEU A 70 29.92 0.67 9.33
CA LEU A 70 29.82 0.67 10.80
C LEU A 70 30.86 1.59 11.46
N LYS A 71 32.09 1.62 10.92
CA LYS A 71 33.13 2.53 11.39
C LYS A 71 32.76 3.99 11.16
N ARG A 72 32.21 4.34 9.98
CA ARG A 72 31.70 5.70 9.72
C ARG A 72 30.62 6.11 10.70
N LEU A 73 29.65 5.19 10.97
CA LEU A 73 28.60 5.44 11.95
C LEU A 73 29.15 5.65 13.36
N THR A 74 30.07 4.79 13.80
CA THR A 74 30.71 4.92 15.13
C THR A 74 31.46 6.25 15.28
N THR A 75 32.19 6.66 14.24
CA THR A 75 32.90 7.95 14.22
C THR A 75 31.94 9.14 14.32
N GLN A 76 30.71 8.99 13.85
CA GLN A 76 29.65 9.98 13.95
C GLN A 76 28.84 9.89 15.27
N GLY A 77 29.24 9.02 16.21
CA GLY A 77 28.62 8.86 17.51
C GLY A 77 27.42 7.92 17.57
N PHE A 78 27.20 7.11 16.51
CA PHE A 78 26.15 6.10 16.51
C PHE A 78 26.66 4.77 17.09
N TYR A 79 25.88 4.18 17.96
CA TYR A 79 26.23 2.92 18.64
C TYR A 79 26.01 1.71 17.72
N PRO A 80 27.00 0.80 17.55
CA PRO A 80 26.86 -0.37 16.67
C PRO A 80 25.69 -1.29 17.04
N GLN A 81 25.34 -1.42 18.32
CA GLN A 81 24.22 -2.23 18.80
C GLN A 81 22.83 -1.69 18.38
N ASN A 82 22.77 -0.50 17.83
CA ASN A 82 21.56 0.11 17.29
C ASN A 82 21.49 0.04 15.76
N GLN A 83 22.40 -0.71 15.15
CA GLN A 83 22.55 -0.82 13.71
C GLN A 83 22.36 -2.28 13.30
N GLY A 84 21.48 -2.56 12.36
CA GLY A 84 21.24 -3.90 11.82
C GLY A 84 21.42 -3.91 10.32
N VAL A 85 22.12 -4.91 9.80
CA VAL A 85 22.38 -5.10 8.37
C VAL A 85 22.29 -6.58 8.02
N TRP A 86 21.56 -6.88 6.96
CA TRP A 86 21.56 -8.20 6.32
C TRP A 86 21.62 -8.00 4.81
N ILE A 87 22.57 -8.68 4.14
CA ILE A 87 22.79 -8.57 2.70
C ILE A 87 23.08 -9.97 2.17
N GLN A 88 22.29 -10.39 1.17
CA GLN A 88 22.47 -11.68 0.50
C GLN A 88 22.26 -11.57 -1.01
N SER A 89 22.85 -12.51 -1.74
CA SER A 89 22.56 -12.77 -3.15
C SER A 89 22.14 -14.23 -3.26
N ASN A 90 20.94 -14.48 -3.76
CA ASN A 90 20.32 -15.80 -3.70
C ASN A 90 20.44 -16.40 -2.28
N ASP A 91 20.97 -17.61 -2.15
CA ASP A 91 21.16 -18.32 -0.88
C ASP A 91 22.52 -18.02 -0.22
N THR A 92 23.28 -17.04 -0.73
CA THR A 92 24.60 -16.70 -0.22
C THR A 92 24.55 -15.43 0.63
N LEU A 93 24.91 -15.57 1.92
CA LEU A 93 25.08 -14.42 2.81
C LEU A 93 26.35 -13.66 2.42
N LEU A 94 26.22 -12.38 2.12
CA LEU A 94 27.33 -11.48 1.77
C LEU A 94 27.77 -10.63 2.95
N ALA A 95 26.85 -10.21 3.81
CA ALA A 95 27.15 -9.47 5.03
C ALA A 95 26.03 -9.60 6.06
N ASN A 96 26.42 -9.63 7.33
CA ASN A 96 25.54 -9.66 8.50
C ASN A 96 26.13 -8.83 9.64
N HIS A 97 25.32 -7.93 10.19
CA HIS A 97 25.57 -7.28 11.47
C HIS A 97 24.25 -7.16 12.23
N GLN A 98 24.12 -7.85 13.36
CA GLN A 98 22.87 -7.96 14.13
C GLN A 98 21.66 -8.38 13.27
N GLY A 99 21.89 -9.17 12.24
CA GLY A 99 20.88 -9.50 11.24
C GLY A 99 19.66 -10.23 11.78
N THR A 100 19.79 -10.95 12.89
CA THR A 100 18.71 -11.71 13.56
C THR A 100 18.06 -10.98 14.74
N ILE A 101 18.55 -9.77 15.07
CA ILE A 101 18.06 -9.00 16.20
C ILE A 101 16.93 -8.07 15.74
N PRO A 102 15.72 -8.17 16.34
CA PRO A 102 14.63 -7.26 16.03
C PRO A 102 14.94 -5.82 16.40
N LEU A 103 14.95 -4.93 15.41
CA LEU A 103 15.15 -3.50 15.57
C LEU A 103 13.89 -2.73 15.13
N PRO A 104 13.68 -1.47 15.58
CA PRO A 104 12.57 -0.65 15.13
C PRO A 104 12.58 -0.55 13.60
N ALA A 105 11.51 -1.07 12.98
CA ALA A 105 11.43 -1.25 11.53
C ALA A 105 10.86 -0.04 10.79
N ALA A 106 10.18 0.86 11.52
CA ALA A 106 9.43 1.94 10.88
C ALA A 106 8.56 1.38 9.72
N SER A 107 8.45 2.10 8.61
CA SER A 107 7.64 1.64 7.47
C SER A 107 8.19 0.42 6.69
N ILE A 108 9.27 -0.20 7.10
CA ILE A 108 9.64 -1.55 6.63
C ILE A 108 8.60 -2.59 7.10
N THR A 109 7.87 -2.33 8.19
CA THR A 109 6.70 -3.11 8.61
C THR A 109 5.70 -3.36 7.48
N LYS A 110 5.50 -2.38 6.59
CA LYS A 110 4.60 -2.51 5.42
C LYS A 110 4.99 -3.64 4.47
N VAL A 111 6.24 -4.09 4.52
CA VAL A 111 6.69 -5.23 3.70
C VAL A 111 6.01 -6.52 4.20
N ALA A 112 5.90 -6.71 5.53
CA ALA A 112 5.16 -7.83 6.10
C ALA A 112 3.66 -7.75 5.78
N THR A 113 3.06 -6.57 5.94
CA THR A 113 1.65 -6.33 5.55
C THR A 113 1.43 -6.61 4.07
N SER A 114 2.36 -6.21 3.19
CA SER A 114 2.29 -6.48 1.74
C SER A 114 2.30 -7.98 1.44
N LEU A 115 3.22 -8.74 2.05
CA LEU A 115 3.31 -10.19 1.86
C LEU A 115 1.99 -10.87 2.23
N VAL A 116 1.52 -10.63 3.45
CA VAL A 116 0.34 -11.33 3.98
C VAL A 116 -0.93 -10.92 3.22
N ALA A 117 -1.08 -9.65 2.83
CA ALA A 117 -2.22 -9.22 2.02
C ALA A 117 -2.20 -9.88 0.63
N LEU A 118 -1.04 -9.92 -0.05
CA LEU A 118 -0.91 -10.54 -1.37
C LEU A 118 -1.19 -12.05 -1.32
N GLU A 119 -0.67 -12.75 -0.34
CA GLU A 119 -0.90 -14.20 -0.15
C GLU A 119 -2.35 -14.50 0.23
N THR A 120 -3.00 -13.62 1.01
CA THR A 120 -4.39 -13.81 1.43
C THR A 120 -5.39 -13.57 0.31
N PHE A 121 -5.24 -12.48 -0.43
CA PHE A 121 -6.23 -12.01 -1.40
C PHE A 121 -5.86 -12.24 -2.86
N ASN A 122 -4.60 -12.52 -3.18
CA ASN A 122 -3.93 -12.50 -4.49
C ASN A 122 -3.78 -11.09 -5.11
N PRO A 123 -2.84 -10.91 -6.08
CA PRO A 123 -2.55 -9.60 -6.68
C PRO A 123 -3.71 -8.98 -7.48
N ASP A 124 -4.63 -9.80 -7.99
CA ASP A 124 -5.76 -9.34 -8.83
C ASP A 124 -7.02 -9.02 -8.01
N HIS A 125 -7.00 -9.28 -6.70
CA HIS A 125 -8.15 -8.99 -5.85
C HIS A 125 -8.55 -7.52 -5.91
N GLN A 126 -9.87 -7.25 -6.01
CA GLN A 126 -10.46 -5.91 -5.95
C GLN A 126 -11.49 -5.85 -4.82
N PHE A 127 -11.38 -4.86 -3.98
CA PHE A 127 -12.37 -4.56 -2.94
C PHE A 127 -13.62 -3.97 -3.60
N ILE A 128 -14.82 -4.37 -3.13
CA ILE A 128 -16.08 -4.00 -3.78
C ILE A 128 -16.91 -3.11 -2.87
N THR A 129 -17.11 -1.86 -3.26
CA THR A 129 -18.06 -0.94 -2.62
C THR A 129 -19.38 -0.95 -3.40
N LEU A 130 -20.50 -1.14 -2.69
CA LEU A 130 -21.82 -1.16 -3.30
C LEU A 130 -22.56 0.15 -3.02
N VAL A 131 -23.22 0.67 -4.05
CA VAL A 131 -24.13 1.81 -3.94
C VAL A 131 -25.55 1.33 -4.20
N ALA A 132 -26.44 1.52 -3.24
CA ALA A 132 -27.81 1.02 -3.28
C ALA A 132 -28.82 2.09 -2.81
N THR A 133 -30.11 1.78 -2.91
CA THR A 133 -31.19 2.64 -2.46
C THR A 133 -32.33 1.85 -1.83
N THR A 134 -33.11 2.50 -0.95
CA THR A 134 -34.38 1.99 -0.44
C THR A 134 -35.59 2.52 -1.21
N GLY A 135 -35.40 3.53 -2.09
CA GLY A 135 -36.49 4.28 -2.72
C GLY A 135 -36.60 4.12 -4.23
N LYS A 136 -37.60 4.78 -4.80
CA LYS A 136 -37.80 4.87 -6.25
C LYS A 136 -37.13 6.11 -6.82
N ILE A 137 -36.68 6.01 -8.05
CA ILE A 137 -36.11 7.14 -8.80
C ILE A 137 -37.20 7.64 -9.77
N GLU A 138 -37.62 8.88 -9.59
CA GLU A 138 -38.67 9.53 -10.41
C GLU A 138 -38.28 10.99 -10.66
N ASN A 139 -38.27 11.40 -11.92
CA ASN A 139 -38.01 12.80 -12.34
C ASN A 139 -36.72 13.41 -11.75
N GLY A 140 -35.64 12.65 -11.71
CA GLY A 140 -34.34 13.09 -11.18
C GLY A 140 -34.22 13.01 -9.65
N ILE A 141 -35.22 12.50 -8.97
CA ILE A 141 -35.28 12.45 -7.51
C ILE A 141 -35.32 10.99 -7.06
N LEU A 142 -34.39 10.63 -6.17
CA LEU A 142 -34.46 9.41 -5.39
C LEU A 142 -35.31 9.68 -4.13
N ASN A 143 -36.50 9.08 -4.11
CA ASN A 143 -37.42 9.17 -2.96
C ASN A 143 -37.10 8.09 -1.93
N GLY A 144 -36.04 8.28 -1.16
CA GLY A 144 -35.51 7.34 -0.18
C GLY A 144 -34.06 7.62 0.19
N ASP A 145 -33.43 6.68 0.87
CA ASP A 145 -32.04 6.78 1.29
C ASP A 145 -31.10 6.29 0.19
N LEU A 146 -29.90 6.90 0.13
CA LEU A 146 -28.76 6.39 -0.61
C LEU A 146 -27.85 5.61 0.35
N ILE A 147 -27.54 4.36 0.02
CA ILE A 147 -26.77 3.46 0.88
C ILE A 147 -25.41 3.19 0.25
N ILE A 148 -24.36 3.29 1.04
CA ILE A 148 -23.01 2.86 0.70
C ILE A 148 -22.65 1.68 1.60
N GLN A 149 -22.45 0.52 0.99
CA GLN A 149 -21.93 -0.64 1.67
C GLN A 149 -20.44 -0.72 1.38
N GLY A 150 -19.62 -0.45 2.40
CA GLY A 150 -18.18 -0.46 2.29
C GLY A 150 -17.62 -1.86 2.01
N GLY A 151 -16.54 -1.92 1.25
CA GLY A 151 -15.86 -3.16 0.89
C GLY A 151 -14.40 -3.20 1.35
N GLU A 152 -14.02 -2.42 2.35
CA GLU A 152 -12.64 -2.32 2.85
C GLU A 152 -11.63 -1.77 1.83
N ASP A 153 -12.08 -1.04 0.80
CA ASP A 153 -11.18 -0.39 -0.15
C ASP A 153 -10.28 0.65 0.57
N PRO A 154 -8.96 0.42 0.68
CA PRO A 154 -8.07 1.34 1.39
C PRO A 154 -7.72 2.58 0.57
N PHE A 155 -8.19 2.66 -0.69
CA PHE A 155 -7.86 3.74 -1.63
C PHE A 155 -9.10 4.34 -2.32
N PHE A 156 -10.25 4.34 -1.64
CA PHE A 156 -11.41 5.08 -2.12
C PHE A 156 -11.18 6.58 -1.86
N VAL A 157 -10.89 7.33 -2.92
CA VAL A 157 -10.47 8.75 -2.84
C VAL A 157 -11.46 9.68 -3.56
N TRP A 158 -11.15 10.99 -3.65
CA TRP A 158 -12.03 11.98 -4.28
C TRP A 158 -12.43 11.62 -5.70
N GLU A 159 -11.51 11.06 -6.50
CA GLU A 159 -11.74 10.65 -7.88
C GLU A 159 -12.86 9.60 -7.97
N GLU A 160 -12.85 8.63 -7.04
CA GLU A 160 -13.86 7.57 -6.99
C GLU A 160 -15.24 8.14 -6.60
N ALA A 161 -15.27 9.05 -5.64
CA ALA A 161 -16.50 9.73 -5.25
C ALA A 161 -17.08 10.57 -6.39
N ILE A 162 -16.24 11.31 -7.11
CA ILE A 162 -16.62 12.09 -8.29
C ILE A 162 -17.17 11.18 -9.39
N ALA A 163 -16.48 10.06 -9.67
CA ALA A 163 -16.92 9.09 -10.65
C ALA A 163 -18.28 8.47 -10.30
N ILE A 164 -18.50 8.07 -9.05
CA ILE A 164 -19.78 7.55 -8.57
C ILE A 164 -20.86 8.61 -8.66
N GLY A 165 -20.59 9.87 -8.28
CA GLY A 165 -21.54 10.97 -8.41
C GLY A 165 -21.98 11.20 -9.87
N ASN A 166 -21.06 11.13 -10.81
CA ASN A 166 -21.36 11.20 -12.25
C ASN A 166 -22.19 10.01 -12.72
N LEU A 167 -21.95 8.80 -12.21
CA LEU A 167 -22.78 7.62 -12.54
C LEU A 167 -24.17 7.75 -11.94
N LEU A 168 -24.32 8.27 -10.72
CA LEU A 168 -25.63 8.57 -10.12
C LEU A 168 -26.41 9.57 -10.97
N ASN A 169 -25.76 10.64 -11.44
CA ASN A 169 -26.40 11.58 -12.37
C ASN A 169 -26.79 10.90 -13.70
N LYS A 170 -25.96 10.00 -14.23
CA LYS A 170 -26.23 9.27 -15.48
C LYS A 170 -27.45 8.34 -15.36
N ILE A 171 -27.70 7.73 -14.21
CA ILE A 171 -28.91 6.91 -13.97
C ILE A 171 -30.12 7.75 -13.54
N GLY A 172 -30.01 9.07 -13.56
CA GLY A 172 -31.11 10.01 -13.32
C GLY A 172 -31.27 10.46 -11.88
N ILE A 173 -30.27 10.32 -11.01
CA ILE A 173 -30.33 10.81 -9.63
C ILE A 173 -29.58 12.15 -9.51
N GLN A 174 -30.32 13.23 -9.32
CA GLN A 174 -29.81 14.57 -9.03
C GLN A 174 -30.08 14.99 -7.57
N ARG A 175 -31.07 14.36 -6.92
CA ARG A 175 -31.45 14.63 -5.55
C ARG A 175 -31.85 13.36 -4.83
N VAL A 176 -31.48 13.26 -3.56
CA VAL A 176 -31.84 12.20 -2.62
C VAL A 176 -32.62 12.85 -1.48
N THR A 177 -33.92 12.49 -1.30
CA THR A 177 -34.76 13.07 -0.26
C THR A 177 -34.48 12.54 1.13
N GLY A 178 -33.91 11.34 1.21
CA GLY A 178 -33.52 10.67 2.44
C GLY A 178 -32.07 10.95 2.87
N ASN A 179 -31.48 10.02 3.58
CA ASN A 179 -30.16 10.09 4.17
C ASN A 179 -29.11 9.44 3.27
N LEU A 180 -27.83 9.73 3.55
CA LEU A 180 -26.70 8.93 3.12
C LEU A 180 -26.36 7.93 4.24
N ILE A 181 -26.61 6.65 4.00
CA ILE A 181 -26.36 5.61 5.00
C ILE A 181 -25.04 4.93 4.66
N ILE A 182 -24.12 4.96 5.58
CA ILE A 182 -22.83 4.26 5.49
C ILE A 182 -22.92 2.98 6.29
N THR A 183 -22.59 1.85 5.67
CA THR A 183 -22.57 0.55 6.33
C THR A 183 -21.24 -0.15 6.10
N ASP A 184 -20.97 -1.15 6.91
CA ASP A 184 -19.73 -1.93 6.88
C ASP A 184 -18.48 -1.05 7.00
N LYS A 185 -17.35 -1.55 6.55
CA LYS A 185 -16.07 -0.86 6.59
C LYS A 185 -15.87 0.01 5.35
N PHE A 186 -16.45 1.21 5.35
CA PHE A 186 -16.26 2.22 4.32
C PHE A 186 -15.20 3.24 4.75
N TYR A 187 -14.20 3.40 3.93
CA TYR A 187 -13.12 4.37 4.07
C TYR A 187 -13.19 5.37 2.91
N MET A 188 -12.81 6.61 3.14
CA MET A 188 -12.71 7.60 2.07
C MET A 188 -11.58 8.58 2.33
N ASN A 189 -10.75 8.78 1.34
CA ASN A 189 -9.66 9.77 1.34
C ASN A 189 -8.76 9.65 2.59
N PHE A 190 -8.43 8.41 2.96
CA PHE A 190 -7.62 8.05 4.13
C PHE A 190 -8.27 8.41 5.48
N GLU A 191 -9.60 8.45 5.54
CA GLU A 191 -10.36 8.61 6.77
C GLU A 191 -11.04 7.28 7.14
N SER A 192 -10.78 6.81 8.35
CA SER A 192 -11.31 5.54 8.86
C SER A 192 -12.58 5.68 9.71
N ASN A 193 -12.88 6.90 10.19
CA ASN A 193 -14.15 7.14 10.89
C ASN A 193 -15.30 7.16 9.88
N PRO A 194 -16.28 6.23 9.96
CA PRO A 194 -17.31 6.10 8.94
C PRO A 194 -18.23 7.32 8.82
N GLN A 195 -18.45 8.06 9.92
CA GLN A 195 -19.23 9.31 9.88
C GLN A 195 -18.49 10.39 9.10
N THR A 196 -17.19 10.53 9.31
CA THR A 196 -16.34 11.50 8.59
C THR A 196 -16.18 11.07 7.13
N ALA A 197 -15.90 9.80 6.86
CA ALA A 197 -15.82 9.25 5.50
C ALA A 197 -17.11 9.48 4.71
N GLY A 198 -18.27 9.26 5.34
CA GLY A 198 -19.58 9.55 4.75
C GLY A 198 -19.79 11.05 4.45
N ASN A 199 -19.32 11.95 5.31
CA ASN A 199 -19.39 13.40 5.06
C ASN A 199 -18.49 13.81 3.88
N LEU A 200 -17.29 13.23 3.77
CA LEU A 200 -16.43 13.43 2.60
C LEU A 200 -17.09 12.92 1.32
N LEU A 201 -17.71 11.74 1.38
CA LEU A 201 -18.45 11.21 0.24
C LEU A 201 -19.60 12.13 -0.16
N LYS A 202 -20.45 12.55 0.79
CA LYS A 202 -21.55 13.51 0.54
C LYS A 202 -21.04 14.77 -0.16
N GLN A 203 -19.88 15.27 0.25
CA GLN A 203 -19.20 16.39 -0.40
C GLN A 203 -18.73 16.02 -1.81
N GLY A 204 -18.08 14.89 -2.00
CA GLY A 204 -17.56 14.44 -3.30
C GLY A 204 -18.65 14.27 -4.37
N LEU A 205 -19.85 13.83 -3.95
CA LEU A 205 -21.01 13.62 -4.83
C LEU A 205 -21.65 14.93 -5.33
N ASN A 206 -21.34 16.09 -4.73
CA ASN A 206 -21.97 17.36 -5.09
C ASN A 206 -20.93 18.49 -5.27
N SER A 207 -20.64 18.83 -6.52
CA SER A 207 -19.65 19.86 -6.87
C SER A 207 -19.97 21.27 -6.33
N GLN A 208 -21.21 21.55 -5.96
CA GLN A 208 -21.63 22.86 -5.42
C GLN A 208 -21.09 23.11 -4.00
N ILE A 209 -20.72 22.04 -3.27
CA ILE A 209 -20.23 22.14 -1.90
C ILE A 209 -18.77 21.66 -1.76
N TRP A 210 -18.05 21.52 -2.86
CA TRP A 210 -16.65 21.12 -2.83
C TRP A 210 -15.80 22.12 -2.06
N GLN A 211 -14.98 21.60 -1.15
CA GLN A 211 -13.88 22.33 -0.54
C GLN A 211 -12.63 22.26 -1.42
N ARG A 212 -11.59 22.99 -0.99
CA ARG A 212 -10.34 23.15 -1.74
C ARG A 212 -9.71 21.80 -2.17
N GLU A 213 -9.76 20.79 -1.30
CA GLU A 213 -9.13 19.49 -1.56
C GLU A 213 -9.83 18.74 -2.71
N ALA A 214 -11.17 18.64 -2.65
CA ALA A 214 -11.96 18.02 -3.72
C ALA A 214 -11.80 18.76 -5.04
N LEU A 215 -11.77 20.11 -5.00
CA LEU A 215 -11.55 20.94 -6.20
C LEU A 215 -10.13 20.72 -6.77
N THR A 216 -9.11 20.70 -5.93
CA THR A 216 -7.72 20.43 -6.34
C THR A 216 -7.61 19.07 -7.00
N GLN A 217 -8.23 18.05 -6.41
CA GLN A 217 -8.20 16.70 -6.96
C GLN A 217 -8.98 16.60 -8.27
N TYR A 218 -10.13 17.24 -8.38
CA TYR A 218 -10.86 17.32 -9.65
C TYR A 218 -10.03 17.94 -10.79
N GLN A 219 -9.19 18.93 -10.50
CA GLN A 219 -8.33 19.56 -11.51
C GLN A 219 -7.25 18.61 -12.09
N THR A 220 -7.00 17.48 -11.43
CA THR A 220 -6.08 16.44 -11.94
C THR A 220 -6.76 15.43 -12.86
N LEU A 221 -8.09 15.42 -12.91
CA LEU A 221 -8.87 14.55 -13.78
C LEU A 221 -8.85 15.06 -15.25
N PRO A 222 -9.19 14.20 -16.21
CA PRO A 222 -9.33 14.63 -17.61
C PRO A 222 -10.20 15.89 -17.74
N PRO A 223 -9.84 16.85 -18.63
CA PRO A 223 -10.53 18.15 -18.70
C PRO A 223 -12.05 18.06 -18.93
N GLU A 224 -12.53 17.00 -19.58
CA GLU A 224 -13.95 16.79 -19.91
C GLU A 224 -14.70 16.00 -18.82
N THR A 225 -14.09 15.74 -17.66
CA THR A 225 -14.75 15.03 -16.56
C THR A 225 -15.93 15.86 -16.06
N PRO A 226 -17.18 15.33 -16.09
CA PRO A 226 -18.33 16.06 -15.57
C PRO A 226 -18.21 16.33 -14.07
N LYS A 227 -18.79 17.42 -13.62
CA LYS A 227 -18.91 17.72 -12.19
C LYS A 227 -20.20 17.10 -11.66
N PRO A 228 -20.14 16.20 -10.68
CA PRO A 228 -21.34 15.58 -10.13
C PRO A 228 -22.22 16.57 -9.41
N GLN A 229 -23.53 16.36 -9.49
CA GLN A 229 -24.56 17.16 -8.83
C GLN A 229 -25.60 16.23 -8.20
N VAL A 230 -25.25 15.62 -7.07
CA VAL A 230 -26.15 14.79 -6.28
C VAL A 230 -26.38 15.47 -4.94
N ILE A 231 -27.53 16.15 -4.79
CA ILE A 231 -27.93 16.82 -3.56
C ILE A 231 -28.56 15.80 -2.62
N ILE A 232 -28.04 15.67 -1.39
CA ILE A 232 -28.60 14.80 -0.36
C ILE A 232 -29.21 15.66 0.74
N ASP A 233 -30.54 15.64 0.84
CA ASP A 233 -31.27 16.49 1.79
C ASP A 233 -31.06 16.06 3.25
N GLY A 234 -31.01 14.76 3.48
CA GLY A 234 -30.83 14.17 4.81
C GLY A 234 -29.41 14.22 5.33
N PHE A 235 -29.20 13.51 6.42
CA PHE A 235 -27.93 13.44 7.14
C PHE A 235 -27.10 12.22 6.71
N VAL A 236 -25.80 12.25 7.00
CA VAL A 236 -24.98 11.03 6.99
C VAL A 236 -25.32 10.24 8.25
N LYS A 237 -25.65 8.97 8.06
CA LYS A 237 -25.93 8.02 9.14
C LYS A 237 -25.04 6.80 9.01
N VAL A 238 -24.52 6.30 10.12
CA VAL A 238 -23.75 5.05 10.16
C VAL A 238 -24.66 3.96 10.71
N SER A 239 -24.71 2.82 10.02
CA SER A 239 -25.46 1.63 10.45
C SER A 239 -24.57 0.40 10.38
N PRO A 240 -24.64 -0.52 11.34
CA PRO A 240 -23.84 -1.76 11.32
C PRO A 240 -24.25 -2.72 10.19
N THR A 241 -25.48 -2.57 9.68
CA THR A 241 -26.01 -3.40 8.59
C THR A 241 -26.81 -2.55 7.61
N PRO A 242 -26.85 -2.90 6.33
CA PRO A 242 -27.72 -2.21 5.38
C PRO A 242 -29.21 -2.40 5.73
N PRO A 243 -30.06 -1.44 5.39
CA PRO A 243 -31.51 -1.60 5.49
C PRO A 243 -32.01 -2.83 4.70
N GLU A 244 -33.18 -3.33 5.10
CA GLU A 244 -33.86 -4.36 4.31
C GLU A 244 -34.37 -3.82 2.96
N ASN A 245 -34.54 -4.71 1.98
CA ASN A 245 -35.14 -4.40 0.67
C ASN A 245 -34.39 -3.31 -0.13
N ILE A 246 -33.07 -3.27 -0.03
CA ILE A 246 -32.25 -2.37 -0.85
C ILE A 246 -32.24 -2.81 -2.32
N LYS A 247 -32.17 -1.84 -3.22
CA LYS A 247 -31.95 -2.05 -4.66
C LYS A 247 -30.56 -1.57 -5.00
N LEU A 248 -29.75 -2.46 -5.56
CA LEU A 248 -28.39 -2.14 -6.01
C LEU A 248 -28.43 -1.23 -7.23
N LEU A 249 -27.63 -0.16 -7.22
CA LEU A 249 -27.49 0.81 -8.31
C LEU A 249 -26.17 0.70 -9.01
N ILE A 250 -25.07 0.69 -8.24
CA ILE A 250 -23.69 0.70 -8.76
C ILE A 250 -22.85 -0.27 -7.94
N ARG A 251 -21.96 -0.99 -8.63
CA ARG A 251 -20.86 -1.72 -8.03
C ARG A 251 -19.56 -1.05 -8.41
N HIS A 252 -18.79 -0.65 -7.42
CA HIS A 252 -17.47 -0.08 -7.59
C HIS A 252 -16.41 -1.09 -7.18
N TYR A 253 -15.41 -1.29 -8.04
CA TYR A 253 -14.25 -2.14 -7.81
C TYR A 253 -13.03 -1.24 -7.58
N SER A 254 -12.30 -1.46 -6.52
CA SER A 254 -11.02 -0.79 -6.24
C SER A 254 -9.99 -1.04 -7.35
N PHE A 255 -8.84 -0.40 -7.27
CA PHE A 255 -7.65 -0.90 -7.96
C PHE A 255 -7.37 -2.35 -7.54
N PRO A 256 -6.76 -3.18 -8.41
CA PRO A 256 -6.25 -4.48 -7.99
C PRO A 256 -5.28 -4.36 -6.81
N LEU A 257 -5.22 -5.37 -5.95
CA LEU A 257 -4.42 -5.32 -4.72
C LEU A 257 -2.94 -5.02 -4.98
N ALA A 258 -2.35 -5.56 -6.04
CA ALA A 258 -0.96 -5.24 -6.38
C ALA A 258 -0.73 -3.73 -6.58
N GLU A 259 -1.68 -3.05 -7.26
CA GLU A 259 -1.63 -1.61 -7.47
C GLU A 259 -1.85 -0.83 -6.18
N LEU A 260 -2.74 -1.31 -5.30
CA LEU A 260 -2.95 -0.74 -3.96
C LEU A 260 -1.69 -0.87 -3.11
N VAL A 261 -1.05 -2.04 -3.12
CA VAL A 261 0.21 -2.29 -2.42
C VAL A 261 1.34 -1.42 -2.99
N LYS A 262 1.42 -1.27 -4.32
CA LYS A 262 2.39 -0.34 -4.95
C LYS A 262 2.20 1.09 -4.44
N LYS A 263 0.96 1.61 -4.46
CA LYS A 263 0.63 2.95 -3.95
C LYS A 263 0.95 3.09 -2.46
N MET A 264 0.54 2.13 -1.65
CA MET A 264 0.84 2.09 -0.21
C MET A 264 2.34 2.18 0.06
N ASN A 265 3.16 1.41 -0.65
CA ASN A 265 4.61 1.37 -0.44
C ASN A 265 5.33 2.59 -1.01
N GLN A 266 4.93 3.06 -2.20
CA GLN A 266 5.51 4.21 -2.89
C GLN A 266 5.32 5.52 -2.11
N TYR A 267 4.14 5.72 -1.52
CA TYR A 267 3.81 6.89 -0.72
C TYR A 267 3.93 6.64 0.78
N SER A 268 4.27 5.42 1.18
CA SER A 268 4.38 5.00 2.58
C SER A 268 3.11 5.29 3.40
N ASN A 269 1.94 5.09 2.80
CA ASN A 269 0.66 5.42 3.42
C ASN A 269 0.36 4.51 4.60
N ASN A 270 0.24 5.10 5.80
CA ASN A 270 0.02 4.36 7.03
C ASN A 270 -1.39 3.78 7.10
N LEU A 271 -2.41 4.58 6.74
CA LEU A 271 -3.79 4.12 6.86
C LEU A 271 -4.08 2.95 5.91
N MET A 272 -3.61 3.01 4.66
CA MET A 272 -3.74 1.88 3.74
C MET A 272 -3.12 0.60 4.32
N ALA A 273 -1.96 0.72 4.97
CA ALA A 273 -1.29 -0.43 5.57
C ALA A 273 -2.05 -0.98 6.78
N ASP A 274 -2.59 -0.10 7.61
CA ASP A 274 -3.36 -0.51 8.78
C ASP A 274 -4.69 -1.16 8.37
N ILE A 275 -5.39 -0.62 7.36
CA ILE A 275 -6.60 -1.22 6.78
C ILE A 275 -6.31 -2.62 6.21
N LEU A 276 -5.24 -2.77 5.42
CA LEU A 276 -4.87 -4.08 4.86
C LEU A 276 -4.46 -5.07 5.95
N ALA A 277 -3.76 -4.63 6.99
CA ALA A 277 -3.43 -5.49 8.12
C ALA A 277 -4.70 -5.95 8.87
N GLU A 278 -5.65 -5.06 9.10
CA GLU A 278 -6.94 -5.42 9.71
C GLU A 278 -7.75 -6.37 8.82
N ALA A 279 -7.75 -6.17 7.51
CA ALA A 279 -8.45 -7.04 6.57
C ALA A 279 -7.93 -8.49 6.56
N VAL A 280 -6.66 -8.70 6.91
CA VAL A 280 -6.06 -10.04 7.03
C VAL A 280 -6.09 -10.62 8.46
N GLY A 281 -6.68 -9.91 9.43
CA GLY A 281 -6.85 -10.37 10.81
C GLY A 281 -6.02 -9.66 11.87
N GLY A 282 -5.41 -8.54 11.52
CA GLY A 282 -4.66 -7.68 12.45
C GLY A 282 -3.15 -7.90 12.44
N PRO A 283 -2.40 -6.99 13.11
CA PRO A 283 -0.92 -6.97 13.05
C PRO A 283 -0.27 -8.24 13.62
N GLN A 284 -0.89 -8.90 14.59
CA GLN A 284 -0.40 -10.15 15.15
C GLN A 284 -0.46 -11.28 14.11
N ILE A 285 -1.55 -11.37 13.35
CA ILE A 285 -1.69 -12.33 12.25
C ILE A 285 -0.69 -12.01 11.14
N VAL A 286 -0.47 -10.72 10.85
CA VAL A 286 0.56 -10.31 9.89
C VAL A 286 1.94 -10.81 10.32
N ALA A 287 2.32 -10.63 11.59
CA ALA A 287 3.61 -11.10 12.11
C ALA A 287 3.75 -12.63 12.05
N GLU A 288 2.71 -13.36 12.49
CA GLU A 288 2.70 -14.83 12.48
C GLU A 288 2.80 -15.39 11.06
N LYS A 289 1.97 -14.88 10.14
CA LYS A 289 1.96 -15.34 8.75
C LYS A 289 3.23 -14.99 8.00
N ALA A 290 3.78 -13.78 8.20
CA ALA A 290 5.05 -13.40 7.62
C ALA A 290 6.20 -14.32 8.07
N ALA A 291 6.24 -14.71 9.36
CA ALA A 291 7.19 -15.67 9.87
C ALA A 291 6.99 -17.08 9.26
N GLU A 292 5.73 -17.52 9.13
CA GLU A 292 5.37 -18.82 8.53
C GLU A 292 5.79 -18.89 7.05
N PHE A 293 5.49 -17.86 6.24
CA PHE A 293 5.82 -17.81 4.82
C PHE A 293 7.33 -17.75 4.56
N THR A 294 8.09 -17.15 5.47
CA THR A 294 9.55 -16.99 5.31
C THR A 294 10.37 -18.04 6.02
N GLY A 295 9.78 -18.76 6.97
CA GLY A 295 10.49 -19.73 7.81
C GLY A 295 11.42 -19.11 8.86
N VAL A 296 11.33 -17.79 9.10
CA VAL A 296 12.09 -17.12 10.17
C VAL A 296 11.45 -17.38 11.54
N PRO A 297 12.21 -17.36 12.64
CA PRO A 297 11.66 -17.41 13.98
C PRO A 297 10.63 -16.29 14.22
N LYS A 298 9.51 -16.63 14.87
CA LYS A 298 8.42 -15.65 15.14
C LYS A 298 8.88 -14.44 15.95
N GLU A 299 9.87 -14.63 16.80
CA GLU A 299 10.46 -13.59 17.66
C GLU A 299 11.15 -12.49 16.86
N GLU A 300 11.49 -12.75 15.60
CA GLU A 300 12.12 -11.76 14.72
C GLU A 300 11.13 -10.76 14.10
N ILE A 301 9.82 -10.97 14.27
CA ILE A 301 8.77 -10.09 13.76
C ILE A 301 7.78 -9.76 14.88
N GLN A 302 7.80 -8.53 15.34
CA GLN A 302 6.97 -8.03 16.43
C GLN A 302 6.20 -6.78 15.95
N LEU A 303 4.88 -6.89 15.77
CA LEU A 303 4.06 -5.84 15.19
C LEU A 303 2.92 -5.44 16.13
N ILE A 304 2.65 -4.14 16.21
CA ILE A 304 1.50 -3.56 16.92
C ILE A 304 0.51 -2.89 15.94
N ASN A 305 0.93 -2.65 14.70
CA ASN A 305 0.10 -2.14 13.61
C ASN A 305 0.66 -2.58 12.25
N GLY A 306 -0.08 -2.37 11.17
CA GLY A 306 0.34 -2.73 9.82
C GLY A 306 1.32 -1.74 9.18
N SER A 307 1.43 -0.54 9.70
CA SER A 307 2.15 0.58 9.10
C SER A 307 3.58 0.76 9.58
N GLY A 308 3.89 0.30 10.80
CA GLY A 308 5.18 0.53 11.45
C GLY A 308 5.28 1.90 12.15
N LEU A 309 4.14 2.53 12.43
CA LEU A 309 4.10 3.73 13.26
C LEU A 309 4.31 3.33 14.73
N GLY A 310 5.44 3.74 15.30
CA GLY A 310 5.90 3.36 16.65
C GLY A 310 7.14 2.45 16.61
N GLU A 311 8.04 2.62 17.57
CA GLU A 311 9.29 1.86 17.70
C GLU A 311 9.06 0.42 18.21
N GLU A 312 7.85 0.10 18.64
CA GLU A 312 7.39 -1.22 19.07
C GLU A 312 7.24 -2.18 17.90
N ASN A 313 7.04 -1.66 16.67
CA ASN A 313 7.11 -2.47 15.47
C ASN A 313 8.57 -2.80 15.17
N ARG A 314 8.98 -4.02 15.45
CA ARG A 314 10.37 -4.48 15.37
C ARG A 314 10.45 -5.69 14.46
N ILE A 315 11.40 -5.64 13.54
CA ILE A 315 11.69 -6.75 12.61
C ILE A 315 13.22 -6.91 12.56
N SER A 316 13.72 -8.14 12.48
CA SER A 316 15.14 -8.34 12.23
C SER A 316 15.50 -8.02 10.76
N PRO A 317 16.72 -7.56 10.47
CA PRO A 317 17.16 -7.35 9.08
C PRO A 317 17.00 -8.61 8.21
N ARG A 318 17.30 -9.80 8.76
CA ARG A 318 17.12 -11.09 8.10
C ARG A 318 15.63 -11.32 7.75
N ALA A 319 14.76 -11.17 8.72
CA ALA A 319 13.33 -11.38 8.51
C ALA A 319 12.76 -10.41 7.45
N ALA A 320 13.12 -9.12 7.51
CA ALA A 320 12.68 -8.16 6.51
C ALA A 320 13.19 -8.51 5.10
N THR A 321 14.44 -8.93 4.97
CA THR A 321 15.02 -9.39 3.68
C THR A 321 14.31 -10.64 3.18
N ALA A 322 14.06 -11.61 4.06
CA ALA A 322 13.32 -12.84 3.73
C ALA A 322 11.91 -12.54 3.21
N ILE A 323 11.22 -11.54 3.81
CA ILE A 323 9.89 -11.13 3.37
C ILE A 323 9.93 -10.54 1.96
N PHE A 324 10.92 -9.70 1.61
CA PHE A 324 11.07 -9.21 0.23
C PHE A 324 11.26 -10.36 -0.78
N ILE A 325 12.09 -11.34 -0.46
CA ILE A 325 12.32 -12.51 -1.32
C ILE A 325 11.04 -13.36 -1.42
N ALA A 326 10.31 -13.55 -0.32
CA ALA A 326 9.05 -14.28 -0.34
C ALA A 326 8.00 -13.60 -1.23
N ILE A 327 7.88 -12.27 -1.18
CA ILE A 327 7.01 -11.50 -2.08
C ILE A 327 7.43 -11.71 -3.53
N ASP A 328 8.72 -11.61 -3.85
CA ASP A 328 9.20 -11.79 -5.21
C ASP A 328 8.88 -13.19 -5.75
N ASN A 329 9.19 -14.23 -4.98
CA ASN A 329 8.88 -15.62 -5.34
C ASN A 329 7.36 -15.84 -5.55
N TYR A 330 6.53 -15.26 -4.67
CA TYR A 330 5.09 -15.35 -4.80
C TYR A 330 4.57 -14.68 -6.07
N LEU A 331 5.11 -13.52 -6.41
CA LEU A 331 4.68 -12.73 -7.56
C LEU A 331 5.07 -13.34 -8.91
N GLN A 332 6.11 -14.18 -8.97
CA GLN A 332 6.58 -14.83 -10.21
C GLN A 332 5.47 -15.63 -10.91
N GLN A 333 4.58 -16.30 -10.18
CA GLN A 333 3.44 -17.03 -10.77
C GLN A 333 2.43 -16.14 -11.49
N TYR A 334 2.49 -14.82 -11.25
CA TYR A 334 1.66 -13.79 -11.88
C TYR A 334 2.44 -12.99 -12.94
N ASN A 335 3.62 -13.45 -13.34
CA ASN A 335 4.58 -12.71 -14.18
C ASN A 335 4.91 -11.31 -13.62
N MET A 336 5.00 -11.20 -12.32
CA MET A 336 5.30 -9.99 -11.57
C MET A 336 6.57 -10.15 -10.74
N SER A 337 7.13 -9.04 -10.30
CA SER A 337 8.26 -9.00 -9.37
C SER A 337 8.01 -8.01 -8.22
N VAL A 338 8.93 -7.90 -7.29
CA VAL A 338 8.88 -6.85 -6.25
C VAL A 338 8.81 -5.43 -6.83
N ALA A 339 9.26 -5.22 -8.06
CA ALA A 339 9.18 -3.93 -8.75
C ALA A 339 7.72 -3.51 -9.07
N ASP A 340 6.79 -4.46 -9.15
CA ASP A 340 5.36 -4.18 -9.33
C ASP A 340 4.68 -3.67 -8.06
N VAL A 341 5.27 -3.92 -6.88
CA VAL A 341 4.65 -3.60 -5.58
C VAL A 341 5.50 -2.69 -4.69
N PHE A 342 6.74 -2.39 -5.05
CA PHE A 342 7.62 -1.42 -4.37
C PHE A 342 8.15 -0.37 -5.34
N ALA A 343 8.63 0.76 -4.79
CA ALA A 343 9.15 1.86 -5.59
C ALA A 343 10.51 1.55 -6.21
N ILE A 344 10.69 1.96 -7.46
CA ILE A 344 11.93 1.84 -8.24
C ILE A 344 12.63 3.20 -8.25
N VAL A 345 13.85 3.26 -7.73
CA VAL A 345 14.66 4.48 -7.73
C VAL A 345 14.94 4.95 -9.15
N GLY A 346 14.74 6.23 -9.39
CA GLY A 346 14.93 6.86 -10.71
C GLY A 346 13.73 6.72 -11.67
N LYS A 347 12.73 5.88 -11.34
CA LYS A 347 11.51 5.72 -12.15
C LYS A 347 10.26 6.22 -11.43
N ASP A 348 10.09 5.81 -10.17
CA ASP A 348 8.88 6.12 -9.41
C ASP A 348 9.05 7.42 -8.61
N LYS A 349 7.97 8.20 -8.56
CA LYS A 349 7.85 9.37 -7.69
C LYS A 349 7.40 8.94 -6.28
N GLY A 350 7.34 9.87 -5.35
CA GLY A 350 6.86 9.65 -3.99
C GLY A 350 7.92 9.95 -2.94
N ILE A 351 7.90 9.23 -1.81
CA ILE A 351 8.82 9.52 -0.69
C ILE A 351 10.30 9.35 -1.04
N LEU A 352 10.64 8.63 -2.10
CA LEU A 352 12.02 8.48 -2.57
C LEU A 352 12.61 9.78 -3.13
N ASN A 353 11.79 10.80 -3.42
CA ASN A 353 12.28 12.12 -3.82
C ASN A 353 13.20 12.75 -2.76
N GLU A 354 13.11 12.33 -1.51
CA GLU A 354 13.98 12.74 -0.41
C GLU A 354 15.29 11.93 -0.33
N ARG A 355 15.45 10.88 -1.13
CA ARG A 355 16.55 9.91 -1.11
C ARG A 355 17.34 9.95 -2.42
N LYS A 356 17.89 11.13 -2.75
CA LYS A 356 18.44 11.45 -4.07
C LYS A 356 19.75 10.70 -4.44
N GLN A 357 20.43 10.12 -3.47
CA GLN A 357 21.71 9.42 -3.68
C GLN A 357 21.54 7.88 -3.74
N LEU A 358 20.30 7.39 -3.64
CA LEU A 358 20.07 5.96 -3.85
C LEU A 358 20.42 5.56 -5.29
N PRO A 359 21.08 4.41 -5.49
CA PRO A 359 21.40 3.93 -6.82
C PRO A 359 20.13 3.71 -7.66
N ASN A 360 20.16 4.17 -8.91
CA ASN A 360 19.06 3.97 -9.86
C ASN A 360 18.73 2.47 -10.04
N LEU A 361 17.49 2.17 -10.39
CA LEU A 361 16.97 0.83 -10.60
C LEU A 361 16.87 -0.05 -9.34
N THR A 362 17.32 0.44 -8.19
CA THR A 362 17.08 -0.25 -6.91
C THR A 362 15.59 -0.26 -6.59
N VAL A 363 15.04 -1.41 -6.26
CA VAL A 363 13.66 -1.55 -5.79
C VAL A 363 13.68 -1.48 -4.27
N VAL A 364 12.97 -0.51 -3.68
CA VAL A 364 13.11 -0.24 -2.24
C VAL A 364 11.81 0.09 -1.53
N LYS A 365 11.82 -0.21 -0.22
CA LYS A 365 10.96 0.40 0.79
C LYS A 365 11.83 1.13 1.80
N SER A 366 11.51 2.38 2.09
CA SER A 366 12.15 3.15 3.15
C SER A 366 11.22 3.31 4.35
N GLY A 367 11.79 3.46 5.53
CA GLY A 367 11.09 3.74 6.78
C GLY A 367 11.75 4.86 7.58
N THR A 368 10.96 5.65 8.29
CA THR A 368 11.45 6.74 9.11
C THR A 368 10.57 6.96 10.33
N LEU A 369 11.19 7.05 11.51
CA LEU A 369 10.62 7.62 12.74
C LEU A 369 11.59 8.69 13.26
N ASN A 370 11.28 9.34 14.38
CA ASN A 370 12.11 10.43 14.91
C ASN A 370 13.60 10.07 15.07
N TYR A 371 13.88 8.82 15.44
CA TYR A 371 15.23 8.31 15.68
C TYR A 371 15.55 7.05 14.87
N VAL A 372 14.73 6.73 13.86
CA VAL A 372 14.88 5.50 13.07
C VAL A 372 14.98 5.83 11.59
N SER A 373 15.98 5.25 10.93
CA SER A 373 16.07 5.18 9.48
C SER A 373 16.15 3.71 9.06
N ALA A 374 15.23 3.27 8.23
CA ALA A 374 15.17 1.91 7.74
C ALA A 374 15.13 1.91 6.20
N LEU A 375 15.80 0.96 5.59
CA LEU A 375 15.84 0.77 4.14
C LEU A 375 16.00 -0.71 3.82
N GLY A 376 15.17 -1.23 2.93
CA GLY A 376 15.28 -2.60 2.46
C GLY A 376 14.81 -2.74 1.04
N GLY A 377 15.25 -3.81 0.35
CA GLY A 377 14.85 -4.07 -1.02
C GLY A 377 15.83 -4.90 -1.83
N ALA A 378 15.89 -4.61 -3.14
CA ALA A 378 16.67 -5.34 -4.13
C ALA A 378 17.56 -4.38 -4.95
N LEU A 379 18.88 -4.57 -4.89
CA LEU A 379 19.89 -3.82 -5.63
C LEU A 379 20.40 -4.66 -6.79
N PRO A 380 20.13 -4.31 -8.06
CA PRO A 380 20.67 -5.05 -9.20
C PRO A 380 22.14 -4.71 -9.43
N THR A 381 22.98 -5.74 -9.60
CA THR A 381 24.43 -5.60 -9.87
C THR A 381 24.87 -6.50 -11.02
N GLN A 382 26.00 -6.17 -11.66
CA GLN A 382 26.53 -6.96 -12.77
C GLN A 382 27.13 -8.29 -12.30
N GLU A 383 27.93 -8.27 -11.22
CA GLU A 383 28.71 -9.46 -10.82
C GLU A 383 27.92 -10.40 -9.88
N LYS A 384 26.98 -9.88 -9.08
CA LYS A 384 26.24 -10.65 -8.07
C LYS A 384 24.76 -10.85 -8.41
N GLY A 385 24.31 -10.34 -9.57
CA GLY A 385 22.89 -10.33 -9.90
C GLY A 385 22.11 -9.44 -8.94
N VAL A 386 20.93 -9.88 -8.51
CA VAL A 386 20.10 -9.17 -7.55
C VAL A 386 20.60 -9.40 -6.12
N ILE A 387 20.92 -8.31 -5.44
CA ILE A 387 21.30 -8.32 -4.03
C ILE A 387 20.11 -7.89 -3.20
N TRP A 388 19.66 -8.74 -2.31
CA TRP A 388 18.64 -8.47 -1.33
C TRP A 388 19.25 -7.90 -0.07
N PHE A 389 18.70 -6.82 0.46
CA PHE A 389 19.28 -6.14 1.62
C PHE A 389 18.23 -5.54 2.53
N THR A 390 18.57 -5.46 3.83
CA THR A 390 17.86 -4.64 4.81
C THR A 390 18.87 -3.98 5.74
N ILE A 391 18.70 -2.67 5.95
CA ILE A 391 19.50 -1.82 6.82
C ILE A 391 18.55 -1.11 7.79
N LEU A 392 18.68 -1.39 9.08
CA LEU A 392 17.89 -0.79 10.15
C LEU A 392 18.80 -0.01 11.07
N ASN A 393 18.54 1.28 11.24
CA ASN A 393 19.38 2.15 12.05
C ASN A 393 18.54 2.92 13.07
N LYS A 394 19.06 3.04 14.29
CA LYS A 394 18.52 3.91 15.32
C LYS A 394 19.59 4.89 15.80
N GLY A 395 19.27 6.18 15.86
CA GLY A 395 20.17 7.24 16.33
C GLY A 395 19.60 8.65 16.15
N ALA A 396 20.24 9.63 16.76
CA ALA A 396 19.72 10.99 16.90
C ALA A 396 19.60 11.78 15.59
N SER A 397 20.29 11.40 14.52
CA SER A 397 20.27 12.12 13.24
C SER A 397 19.86 11.21 12.10
N VAL A 398 18.56 11.18 11.81
CA VAL A 398 17.99 10.39 10.71
C VAL A 398 18.60 10.70 9.35
N ASN A 399 18.91 11.99 9.08
CA ASN A 399 19.51 12.38 7.80
C ASN A 399 20.94 11.85 7.64
N GLN A 400 21.73 11.82 8.72
CA GLN A 400 23.06 11.19 8.68
C GLN A 400 22.95 9.68 8.46
N LEU A 401 22.02 9.02 9.13
CA LEU A 401 21.78 7.58 8.94
C LEU A 401 21.37 7.29 7.48
N ARG A 402 20.44 8.07 6.92
CA ARG A 402 20.02 7.94 5.50
C ARG A 402 21.22 8.08 4.56
N ASN A 403 22.05 9.12 4.75
CA ASN A 403 23.23 9.35 3.93
C ASN A 403 24.20 8.16 3.99
N GLN A 404 24.44 7.59 5.18
CA GLN A 404 25.33 6.43 5.33
C GLN A 404 24.76 5.16 4.67
N GLN A 405 23.44 4.96 4.68
CA GLN A 405 22.78 3.87 3.94
C GLN A 405 22.99 4.03 2.43
N GLU A 406 22.85 5.24 1.90
CA GLU A 406 23.02 5.55 0.47
C GLU A 406 24.49 5.34 0.04
N ILE A 407 25.45 5.77 0.86
CA ILE A 407 26.88 5.52 0.63
C ILE A 407 27.18 4.00 0.62
N LEU A 408 26.63 3.24 1.57
CA LEU A 408 26.83 1.79 1.61
C LEU A 408 26.35 1.09 0.32
N LEU A 409 25.16 1.43 -0.17
CA LEU A 409 24.65 0.86 -1.43
C LEU A 409 25.49 1.30 -2.63
N THR A 410 25.98 2.53 -2.64
CA THR A 410 26.90 3.04 -3.68
C THR A 410 28.25 2.31 -3.63
N ASP A 411 28.82 2.09 -2.44
CA ASP A 411 30.06 1.33 -2.27
C ASP A 411 29.90 -0.12 -2.81
N MET A 412 28.76 -0.76 -2.56
CA MET A 412 28.44 -2.08 -3.11
C MET A 412 28.34 -2.06 -4.63
N LEU A 413 27.67 -1.04 -5.18
CA LEU A 413 27.51 -0.91 -6.63
C LEU A 413 28.85 -0.64 -7.32
N ASN A 414 29.72 0.15 -6.71
CA ASN A 414 31.08 0.39 -7.20
C ASN A 414 31.92 -0.90 -7.21
N LYS A 415 31.68 -1.79 -6.25
CA LYS A 415 32.38 -3.08 -6.16
C LYS A 415 31.88 -4.11 -7.16
N TRP A 416 30.57 -4.21 -7.38
CA TRP A 416 29.94 -5.29 -8.15
C TRP A 416 29.37 -4.85 -9.50
N GLY A 417 29.60 -3.61 -9.89
CA GLY A 417 29.18 -3.03 -11.16
C GLY A 417 27.69 -2.66 -11.22
N ALA A 418 27.42 -1.49 -11.76
CA ALA A 418 26.06 -1.02 -12.02
C ALA A 418 25.49 -1.64 -13.29
N VAL A 419 24.20 -2.00 -13.28
CA VAL A 419 23.47 -2.43 -14.48
C VAL A 419 22.94 -1.22 -15.25
N GLU A 420 22.85 -1.31 -16.57
CA GLU A 420 22.31 -0.24 -17.43
C GLU A 420 20.76 -0.25 -17.47
N SER A 421 20.15 -1.41 -17.24
CA SER A 421 18.69 -1.59 -17.24
C SER A 421 18.27 -2.58 -16.18
N SER A 422 16.97 -2.55 -15.80
CA SER A 422 16.42 -3.53 -14.86
C SER A 422 16.59 -4.95 -15.41
N PRO A 423 17.21 -5.86 -14.65
CA PRO A 423 17.29 -7.26 -15.04
C PRO A 423 15.90 -7.89 -15.10
N PRO A 424 15.73 -9.02 -15.81
CA PRO A 424 14.42 -9.68 -15.95
C PRO A 424 13.68 -9.87 -14.62
N GLU A 425 14.40 -10.24 -13.56
CA GLU A 425 13.89 -10.53 -12.23
C GLU A 425 13.32 -9.30 -11.51
N LEU A 426 13.67 -8.08 -11.94
CA LEU A 426 13.18 -6.81 -11.37
C LEU A 426 12.43 -5.97 -12.41
N ARG A 427 11.87 -6.59 -13.46
CA ARG A 427 11.01 -5.90 -14.42
C ARG A 427 9.57 -5.89 -13.92
N THR A 428 8.93 -4.75 -14.11
CA THR A 428 7.48 -4.63 -13.90
C THR A 428 6.74 -5.33 -15.04
N ASN A 429 5.59 -5.93 -14.73
CA ASN A 429 4.68 -6.44 -15.74
C ASN A 429 3.92 -5.28 -16.41
N PRO A 430 4.14 -4.99 -17.70
CA PRO A 430 3.52 -3.84 -18.37
C PRO A 430 1.99 -3.95 -18.48
N GLU A 431 1.43 -5.15 -18.48
CA GLU A 431 -0.02 -5.36 -18.53
C GLU A 431 -0.72 -4.90 -17.26
N ARG A 432 0.00 -4.82 -16.15
CA ARG A 432 -0.53 -4.37 -14.85
C ARG A 432 -0.75 -2.86 -14.80
N GLN A 433 0.06 -2.08 -15.52
CA GLN A 433 -0.01 -0.62 -15.49
C GLN A 433 -1.33 -0.05 -16.04
N ALA A 434 -2.06 -0.83 -16.84
CA ALA A 434 -3.37 -0.46 -17.34
C ALA A 434 -4.54 -0.81 -16.42
N LYS A 435 -4.30 -1.55 -15.34
CA LYS A 435 -5.35 -1.98 -14.40
C LYS A 435 -5.69 -0.84 -13.42
N THR A 436 -6.94 -0.38 -13.48
CA THR A 436 -7.46 0.71 -12.64
C THR A 436 -8.71 0.28 -11.89
N SER A 437 -9.18 1.13 -10.97
CA SER A 437 -10.53 1.05 -10.42
C SER A 437 -11.58 1.20 -11.52
N ARG A 438 -12.74 0.64 -11.31
CA ARG A 438 -13.86 0.73 -12.25
C ARG A 438 -15.20 0.63 -11.53
N SER A 439 -16.22 1.18 -12.16
CA SER A 439 -17.59 1.07 -11.66
C SER A 439 -18.53 0.59 -12.75
N GLU A 440 -19.51 -0.23 -12.37
CA GLU A 440 -20.56 -0.70 -13.25
C GLU A 440 -21.94 -0.34 -12.71
N ILE A 441 -22.82 0.12 -13.60
CA ILE A 441 -24.23 0.36 -13.29
C ILE A 441 -24.95 -1.00 -13.33
N ILE A 442 -25.65 -1.33 -12.25
CA ILE A 442 -26.43 -2.58 -12.11
C ILE A 442 -27.94 -2.31 -12.37
N TYR A 443 -28.37 -1.06 -12.13
CA TYR A 443 -29.77 -0.58 -12.24
C TYR A 443 -30.39 -0.77 -13.63
#